data_679a96e9785b002e31fcab8d00593c57
#
_entry.id   679a96e9785b002e31fcab8d00593c57
#
_cell.length_a   1.000
_cell.length_b   1.000
_cell.length_c   1.000
_cell.angle_alpha   90.00
_cell.angle_beta   90.00
_cell.angle_gamma   90.00
#
_symmetry.space_group_name_H-M   'P 1'
#
loop_
_entity.id
_entity.type
_entity.pdbx_description
1 polymer ?
#
loop_
_entity_poly.entity_id
_entity_poly.type
_entity_poly.pdbx_seq_one_letter_code
_entity_poly.pdbx_strand_id
1 'polypeptide(L)'
;GFFAALTFFQNDVNNYIYLMDETEEEHEDHEEEEHHGGLILANYLQQDAEFDGYEIEIGKTFDLARGALTLSYGRDSVSGEFTDGSNIPRITPERDLYQVAYAEDGLKFALSLKDVSAQHVTAENETATDGFQILNLNLSKTIETSPGHELTLSLFGKNLLNEAARNHSSFVKDEVPMSGRNLGLRASYSF
;
A
#
# COMPACT_ATOMS: atom_id res chain seq x y z
N GLY A 1 -14.91 -22.00 -7.01
CA GLY A 1 -13.55 -22.51 -7.05
C GLY A 1 -12.73 -22.08 -5.84
N PHE A 2 -11.62 -22.78 -5.59
CA PHE A 2 -10.62 -22.43 -4.56
C PHE A 2 -9.31 -22.11 -5.24
N PHE A 3 -8.58 -21.12 -4.76
CA PHE A 3 -7.23 -20.79 -5.20
C PHE A 3 -6.34 -20.47 -4.00
N ALA A 4 -5.06 -20.78 -4.13
CA ALA A 4 -4.04 -20.42 -3.16
C ALA A 4 -2.70 -20.26 -3.89
N ALA A 5 -1.92 -19.28 -3.48
CA ALA A 5 -0.54 -19.07 -3.91
C ALA A 5 0.34 -18.77 -2.70
N LEU A 6 1.57 -19.22 -2.74
CA LEU A 6 2.59 -18.96 -1.74
C LEU A 6 3.91 -18.74 -2.47
N THR A 7 4.51 -17.61 -2.23
CA THR A 7 5.81 -17.22 -2.80
C THR A 7 6.77 -16.90 -1.66
N PHE A 8 7.97 -17.43 -1.73
CA PHE A 8 9.10 -16.99 -0.93
C PHE A 8 10.15 -16.42 -1.89
N PHE A 9 10.81 -15.37 -1.48
CA PHE A 9 11.89 -14.78 -2.26
C PHE A 9 13.06 -14.41 -1.36
N GLN A 10 14.24 -14.47 -1.93
CA GLN A 10 15.49 -13.93 -1.38
C GLN A 10 16.23 -13.26 -2.53
N ASN A 11 16.79 -12.09 -2.27
CA ASN A 11 17.49 -11.30 -3.28
C ASN A 11 18.73 -10.63 -2.68
N ASP A 12 19.91 -11.01 -3.19
CA ASP A 12 21.19 -10.43 -2.83
C ASP A 12 21.55 -9.38 -3.87
N VAL A 13 21.69 -8.12 -3.45
CA VAL A 13 21.92 -6.98 -4.33
C VAL A 13 23.28 -6.36 -4.03
N ASN A 14 24.21 -6.50 -4.96
CA ASN A 14 25.48 -5.80 -4.86
C ASN A 14 25.31 -4.34 -5.27
N ASN A 15 25.93 -3.44 -4.50
CA ASN A 15 25.90 -2.00 -4.75
C ASN A 15 24.45 -1.45 -4.82
N TYR A 16 23.60 -1.85 -3.91
CA TYR A 16 22.24 -1.31 -3.77
C TYR A 16 22.31 0.20 -3.48
N ILE A 17 21.63 1.01 -4.29
CA ILE A 17 21.59 2.46 -4.14
C ILE A 17 20.37 2.82 -3.29
N TYR A 18 20.60 3.56 -2.22
CA TYR A 18 19.54 4.02 -1.33
C TYR A 18 19.73 5.48 -0.94
N LEU A 19 18.72 6.06 -0.37
CA LEU A 19 18.69 7.44 0.10
C LEU A 19 18.64 7.41 1.63
N MET A 20 19.64 8.02 2.27
CA MET A 20 19.76 8.15 3.73
C MET A 20 19.43 9.60 4.13
N ASP A 21 18.63 9.75 5.18
CA ASP A 21 18.34 11.05 5.78
C ASP A 21 19.56 11.52 6.57
N GLU A 22 19.93 12.80 6.41
CA GLU A 22 20.99 13.41 7.20
C GLU A 22 20.43 14.06 8.47
N THR A 23 21.23 14.06 9.54
CA THR A 23 20.92 14.84 10.75
C THR A 23 21.37 16.28 10.62
N GLU A 24 20.70 17.20 11.33
CA GLU A 24 21.12 18.61 11.42
C GLU A 24 22.55 18.75 12.00
N GLU A 25 23.02 17.79 12.83
CA GLU A 25 24.36 17.80 13.42
C GLU A 25 25.49 17.57 12.41
N GLU A 26 25.24 16.92 11.28
CA GLU A 26 26.22 16.69 10.21
C GLU A 26 26.47 17.96 9.35
N HIS A 27 25.68 19.01 9.55
CA HIS A 27 25.78 20.27 8.83
C HIS A 27 26.57 21.38 9.54
N GLU A 28 27.02 21.19 10.78
CA GLU A 28 27.74 22.22 11.55
C GLU A 28 29.11 22.63 10.92
N ASP A 29 29.60 21.88 9.93
CA ASP A 29 30.87 22.21 9.24
C ASP A 29 30.71 23.21 8.07
N HIS A 30 29.49 23.64 7.74
CA HIS A 30 29.24 24.66 6.71
C HIS A 30 28.59 25.90 7.31
N GLU A 31 29.43 26.93 7.54
CA GLU A 31 29.08 28.28 8.05
C GLU A 31 28.15 29.04 7.09
N GLU A 32 26.90 28.57 6.85
CA GLU A 32 25.84 29.42 6.34
C GLU A 32 24.51 28.99 7.00
N GLU A 33 23.98 29.85 7.88
CA GLU A 33 22.64 29.75 8.46
C GLU A 33 21.55 29.84 7.38
N GLU A 34 21.43 28.86 6.53
CA GLU A 34 20.23 28.70 5.72
C GLU A 34 19.26 27.78 6.47
N HIS A 35 18.23 28.38 7.06
CA HIS A 35 17.04 27.67 7.50
C HIS A 35 16.42 26.99 6.28
N HIS A 36 16.71 25.72 6.08
CA HIS A 36 16.18 24.88 4.97
C HIS A 36 14.69 24.58 5.12
N GLY A 37 13.89 25.52 5.55
CA GLY A 37 12.43 25.57 5.44
C GLY A 37 11.66 24.25 5.53
N GLY A 38 12.09 23.29 6.39
CA GLY A 38 11.44 22.00 6.55
C GLY A 38 11.76 20.97 5.44
N LEU A 39 12.81 21.19 4.63
CA LEU A 39 13.28 20.18 3.69
C LEU A 39 14.16 19.16 4.41
N ILE A 40 13.89 17.86 4.18
CA ILE A 40 14.74 16.78 4.64
C ILE A 40 15.94 16.71 3.71
N LEU A 41 17.14 16.85 4.27
CA LEU A 41 18.36 16.62 3.51
C LEU A 41 18.62 15.13 3.43
N ALA A 42 19.03 14.63 2.27
CA ALA A 42 19.28 13.21 2.09
C ALA A 42 20.36 12.96 1.04
N ASN A 43 21.23 11.98 1.28
CA ASN A 43 22.29 11.55 0.39
C ASN A 43 22.02 10.21 -0.26
N TYR A 44 22.38 10.09 -1.54
CA TYR A 44 22.43 8.79 -2.20
C TYR A 44 23.71 8.04 -1.77
N LEU A 45 23.52 6.92 -1.15
CA LEU A 45 24.57 6.01 -0.72
C LEU A 45 24.48 4.68 -1.47
N GLN A 46 25.52 3.86 -1.37
CA GLN A 46 25.59 2.57 -2.05
C GLN A 46 26.23 1.54 -1.14
N GLN A 47 25.56 0.41 -0.96
CA GLN A 47 26.02 -0.68 -0.11
C GLN A 47 25.41 -2.01 -0.57
N ASP A 48 26.07 -3.14 -0.28
CA ASP A 48 25.52 -4.46 -0.56
C ASP A 48 24.39 -4.78 0.41
N ALA A 49 23.29 -5.33 -0.11
CA ALA A 49 22.04 -5.53 0.62
C ALA A 49 21.43 -6.90 0.36
N GLU A 50 20.78 -7.47 1.36
CA GLU A 50 20.04 -8.72 1.28
C GLU A 50 18.56 -8.43 1.59
N PHE A 51 17.66 -9.00 0.79
CA PHE A 51 16.22 -8.90 0.97
C PHE A 51 15.63 -10.29 1.01
N ASP A 52 14.70 -10.53 1.93
CA ASP A 52 13.89 -11.73 1.97
C ASP A 52 12.44 -11.40 2.25
N GLY A 53 11.55 -12.33 1.91
CA GLY A 53 10.16 -12.13 2.18
C GLY A 53 9.27 -13.26 1.68
N TYR A 54 7.98 -13.05 1.90
CA TYR A 54 6.96 -13.97 1.42
C TYR A 54 5.68 -13.25 1.03
N GLU A 55 4.91 -13.89 0.15
CA GLU A 55 3.57 -13.51 -0.23
C GLU A 55 2.65 -14.71 -0.14
N ILE A 56 1.48 -14.52 0.47
CA ILE A 56 0.42 -15.51 0.60
C ILE A 56 -0.83 -14.94 -0.05
N GLU A 57 -1.48 -15.72 -0.90
CA GLU A 57 -2.82 -15.43 -1.38
C GLU A 57 -3.68 -16.70 -1.24
N ILE A 58 -4.88 -16.56 -0.68
CA ILE A 58 -5.84 -17.64 -0.56
C ILE A 58 -7.25 -17.09 -0.79
N GLY A 59 -8.06 -17.83 -1.51
CA GLY A 59 -9.44 -17.41 -1.73
C GLY A 59 -10.34 -18.50 -2.24
N LYS A 60 -11.63 -18.19 -2.16
CA LYS A 60 -12.69 -19.10 -2.61
C LYS A 60 -13.82 -18.32 -3.26
N THR A 61 -14.22 -18.79 -4.42
CA THR A 61 -15.43 -18.34 -5.10
C THR A 61 -16.55 -19.35 -4.89
N PHE A 62 -17.68 -18.85 -4.44
CA PHE A 62 -18.93 -19.57 -4.24
C PHE A 62 -19.88 -19.17 -5.35
N ASP A 63 -20.33 -20.16 -6.13
CA ASP A 63 -21.41 -19.97 -7.09
C ASP A 63 -22.72 -19.97 -6.32
N LEU A 64 -23.46 -18.88 -6.36
CA LEU A 64 -24.74 -18.71 -5.71
C LEU A 64 -25.88 -18.94 -6.73
N ALA A 65 -27.12 -19.02 -6.26
CA ALA A 65 -28.29 -19.11 -7.15
C ALA A 65 -28.36 -17.93 -8.14
N ARG A 66 -27.79 -16.79 -7.74
CA ARG A 66 -27.53 -15.64 -8.60
C ARG A 66 -26.12 -15.13 -8.30
N GLY A 67 -25.30 -14.99 -9.35
CA GLY A 67 -23.97 -14.44 -9.27
C GLY A 67 -22.95 -15.30 -8.54
N ALA A 68 -21.81 -14.71 -8.24
CA ALA A 68 -20.71 -15.35 -7.58
C ALA A 68 -20.16 -14.47 -6.45
N LEU A 69 -19.89 -15.08 -5.29
CA LEU A 69 -19.26 -14.46 -4.14
C LEU A 69 -17.82 -14.97 -4.02
N THR A 70 -16.85 -14.07 -4.04
CA THR A 70 -15.44 -14.39 -3.78
C THR A 70 -15.01 -13.79 -2.45
N LEU A 71 -14.40 -14.62 -1.62
CA LEU A 71 -13.69 -14.21 -0.43
C LEU A 71 -12.21 -14.49 -0.64
N SER A 72 -11.36 -13.53 -0.36
CA SER A 72 -9.91 -13.71 -0.44
C SER A 72 -9.18 -13.02 0.70
N TYR A 73 -8.03 -13.56 0.99
CA TYR A 73 -7.06 -13.07 1.95
C TYR A 73 -5.69 -13.08 1.29
N GLY A 74 -4.95 -12.01 1.46
CA GLY A 74 -3.55 -11.89 1.09
C GLY A 74 -2.72 -11.39 2.26
N ARG A 75 -1.46 -11.80 2.32
CA ARG A 75 -0.46 -11.29 3.26
C ARG A 75 0.86 -11.20 2.56
N ASP A 76 1.56 -10.11 2.76
CA ASP A 76 2.92 -9.92 2.30
C ASP A 76 3.81 -9.34 3.40
N SER A 77 5.07 -9.79 3.39
CA SER A 77 6.11 -9.32 4.29
C SER A 77 7.43 -9.30 3.54
N VAL A 78 8.20 -8.25 3.75
CA VAL A 78 9.57 -8.10 3.26
C VAL A 78 10.45 -7.58 4.38
N SER A 79 11.64 -8.13 4.51
CA SER A 79 12.74 -7.60 5.32
C SER A 79 13.93 -7.28 4.42
N GLY A 80 14.79 -6.41 4.88
CA GLY A 80 16.02 -6.06 4.20
C GLY A 80 17.06 -5.55 5.18
N GLU A 81 18.28 -6.03 5.02
CA GLU A 81 19.43 -5.64 5.80
C GLU A 81 20.62 -5.40 4.88
N PHE A 82 21.49 -4.49 5.26
CA PHE A 82 22.79 -4.36 4.63
C PHE A 82 23.74 -5.46 5.13
N THR A 83 24.77 -5.77 4.36
CA THR A 83 25.72 -6.84 4.71
C THR A 83 26.53 -6.59 5.98
N ASP A 84 26.54 -5.37 6.51
CA ASP A 84 27.09 -5.01 7.81
C ASP A 84 26.11 -5.19 8.98
N GLY A 85 24.86 -5.61 8.69
CA GLY A 85 23.80 -5.84 9.68
C GLY A 85 22.99 -4.59 10.01
N SER A 86 23.21 -3.46 9.34
CA SER A 86 22.37 -2.28 9.51
C SER A 86 21.08 -2.37 8.68
N ASN A 87 20.02 -1.69 9.14
CA ASN A 87 18.73 -1.74 8.50
C ASN A 87 18.68 -0.90 7.23
N ILE A 88 18.00 -1.40 6.19
CA ILE A 88 17.70 -0.65 4.98
C ILE A 88 16.53 0.30 5.24
N PRO A 89 16.66 1.60 4.88
CA PRO A 89 15.59 2.56 5.10
C PRO A 89 14.33 2.27 4.25
N ARG A 90 13.17 2.64 4.80
CA ARG A 90 11.85 2.66 4.11
C ARG A 90 11.36 1.30 3.63
N ILE A 91 11.74 0.23 4.32
CA ILE A 91 11.20 -1.11 4.08
C ILE A 91 9.70 -1.10 4.38
N THR A 92 8.91 -1.58 3.43
CA THR A 92 7.45 -1.67 3.57
C THR A 92 7.07 -2.57 4.74
N PRO A 93 6.20 -2.12 5.67
CA PRO A 93 5.70 -2.95 6.75
C PRO A 93 4.84 -4.11 6.23
N GLU A 94 4.72 -5.17 7.03
CA GLU A 94 3.86 -6.30 6.76
C GLU A 94 2.40 -5.85 6.57
N ARG A 95 1.69 -6.49 5.63
CA ARG A 95 0.32 -6.13 5.27
C ARG A 95 -0.57 -7.35 5.15
N ASP A 96 -1.79 -7.22 5.68
CA ASP A 96 -2.89 -8.14 5.47
C ASP A 96 -3.96 -7.48 4.59
N LEU A 97 -4.46 -8.21 3.61
CA LEU A 97 -5.52 -7.75 2.70
C LEU A 97 -6.69 -8.72 2.75
N TYR A 98 -7.84 -8.27 3.23
CA TYR A 98 -9.09 -9.00 3.24
C TYR A 98 -10.02 -8.46 2.17
N GLN A 99 -10.59 -9.32 1.33
CA GLN A 99 -11.49 -8.90 0.27
C GLN A 99 -12.76 -9.74 0.22
N VAL A 100 -13.87 -9.06 -0.04
CA VAL A 100 -15.16 -9.65 -0.37
C VAL A 100 -15.61 -9.04 -1.70
N ALA A 101 -15.82 -9.88 -2.71
CA ALA A 101 -16.32 -9.46 -4.00
C ALA A 101 -17.57 -10.25 -4.38
N TYR A 102 -18.55 -9.55 -4.96
CA TYR A 102 -19.78 -10.16 -5.50
C TYR A 102 -20.03 -9.64 -6.91
N ALA A 103 -20.42 -10.54 -7.79
CA ALA A 103 -20.77 -10.19 -9.16
C ALA A 103 -22.04 -10.94 -9.59
N GLU A 104 -23.02 -10.21 -10.14
CA GLU A 104 -24.28 -10.73 -10.68
C GLU A 104 -24.80 -9.77 -11.76
N ASP A 105 -25.05 -10.27 -12.96
CA ASP A 105 -25.78 -9.56 -14.03
C ASP A 105 -25.56 -8.03 -14.05
N GLY A 106 -24.34 -7.63 -14.35
CA GLY A 106 -23.92 -6.22 -14.40
C GLY A 106 -23.76 -5.54 -13.04
N LEU A 107 -24.16 -6.17 -11.91
CA LEU A 107 -23.87 -5.71 -10.56
C LEU A 107 -22.48 -6.22 -10.15
N LYS A 108 -21.63 -5.31 -9.66
CA LYS A 108 -20.36 -5.65 -9.05
C LYS A 108 -20.22 -4.91 -7.71
N PHE A 109 -19.86 -5.65 -6.69
CA PHE A 109 -19.57 -5.15 -5.36
C PHE A 109 -18.19 -5.64 -4.96
N ALA A 110 -17.38 -4.79 -4.35
CA ALA A 110 -16.12 -5.16 -3.73
C ALA A 110 -15.89 -4.33 -2.47
N LEU A 111 -15.57 -5.02 -1.38
CA LEU A 111 -15.15 -4.44 -0.10
C LEU A 111 -13.75 -4.97 0.19
N SER A 112 -12.81 -4.10 0.52
CA SER A 112 -11.46 -4.48 0.90
C SER A 112 -11.03 -3.78 2.18
N LEU A 113 -10.47 -4.55 3.11
CA LEU A 113 -9.79 -4.06 4.30
C LEU A 113 -8.31 -4.36 4.14
N LYS A 114 -7.47 -3.33 4.13
CA LYS A 114 -6.02 -3.43 4.24
C LYS A 114 -5.61 -3.08 5.66
N ASP A 115 -4.97 -4.02 6.35
CA ASP A 115 -4.37 -3.86 7.67
C ASP A 115 -2.86 -3.82 7.50
N VAL A 116 -2.23 -2.75 7.93
CA VAL A 116 -0.80 -2.52 7.82
C VAL A 116 -0.21 -2.48 9.21
N SER A 117 0.78 -3.30 9.47
CA SER A 117 1.48 -3.35 10.75
C SER A 117 2.28 -2.07 11.01
N ALA A 118 2.55 -1.79 12.28
CA ALA A 118 3.53 -0.77 12.64
C ALA A 118 4.92 -1.16 12.15
N GLN A 119 5.72 -0.18 11.74
CA GLN A 119 7.10 -0.40 11.36
C GLN A 119 8.04 0.26 12.38
N HIS A 120 8.74 -0.59 13.11
CA HIS A 120 9.72 -0.20 14.14
C HIS A 120 11.16 -0.59 13.77
N VAL A 121 11.33 -1.41 12.72
CA VAL A 121 12.65 -1.74 12.17
C VAL A 121 13.00 -0.64 11.18
N THR A 122 13.77 0.33 11.65
CA THR A 122 14.13 1.55 10.90
C THR A 122 15.63 1.65 10.73
N ALA A 123 16.06 2.34 9.68
CA ALA A 123 17.46 2.72 9.50
C ALA A 123 17.84 3.85 10.46
N GLU A 124 19.12 4.20 10.48
CA GLU A 124 19.61 5.38 11.19
C GLU A 124 18.88 6.65 10.69
N ASN A 125 18.53 7.52 11.62
CA ASN A 125 17.76 8.77 11.37
C ASN A 125 16.36 8.57 10.79
N GLU A 126 15.87 7.34 10.65
CA GLU A 126 14.54 7.05 10.17
C GLU A 126 13.52 6.94 11.31
N THR A 127 12.37 7.61 11.19
CA THR A 127 11.27 7.53 12.14
C THR A 127 10.44 6.25 11.94
N ALA A 128 9.94 5.67 13.04
CA ALA A 128 8.96 4.59 12.99
C ALA A 128 7.58 5.11 12.53
N THR A 129 6.71 4.21 12.11
CA THR A 129 5.30 4.54 11.80
C THR A 129 4.36 3.57 12.51
N ASP A 130 3.23 4.11 12.97
CA ASP A 130 2.15 3.30 13.50
C ASP A 130 1.48 2.46 12.40
N GLY A 131 0.88 1.35 12.80
CA GLY A 131 0.01 0.56 11.93
C GLY A 131 -1.31 1.29 11.65
N PHE A 132 -2.00 0.88 10.58
CA PHE A 132 -3.27 1.49 10.21
C PHE A 132 -4.17 0.54 9.42
N GLN A 133 -5.46 0.87 9.34
CA GLN A 133 -6.45 0.09 8.59
C GLN A 133 -7.16 0.95 7.55
N ILE A 134 -7.18 0.51 6.31
CA ILE A 134 -7.88 1.19 5.20
C ILE A 134 -9.03 0.30 4.70
N LEU A 135 -10.26 0.76 4.90
CA LEU A 135 -11.46 0.13 4.35
C LEU A 135 -11.89 0.86 3.08
N ASN A 136 -12.02 0.10 1.98
CA ASN A 136 -12.47 0.62 0.70
C ASN A 136 -13.71 -0.14 0.20
N LEU A 137 -14.58 0.57 -0.49
CA LEU A 137 -15.80 0.04 -1.11
C LEU A 137 -15.85 0.42 -2.59
N ASN A 138 -16.23 -0.52 -3.44
CA ASN A 138 -16.64 -0.26 -4.81
C ASN A 138 -17.96 -0.98 -5.08
N LEU A 139 -18.93 -0.25 -5.62
CA LEU A 139 -20.22 -0.78 -6.05
C LEU A 139 -20.51 -0.22 -7.44
N SER A 140 -20.84 -1.07 -8.40
CA SER A 140 -21.26 -0.62 -9.72
C SER A 140 -22.41 -1.45 -10.26
N LYS A 141 -23.28 -0.81 -11.05
CA LYS A 141 -24.35 -1.46 -11.80
C LYS A 141 -24.30 -0.98 -13.23
N THR A 142 -24.16 -1.92 -14.14
CA THR A 142 -24.33 -1.69 -15.58
C THR A 142 -25.74 -2.10 -15.98
N ILE A 143 -26.42 -1.25 -16.73
CA ILE A 143 -27.77 -1.42 -17.20
C ILE A 143 -27.75 -1.22 -18.72
N GLU A 144 -28.22 -2.19 -19.49
CA GLU A 144 -28.51 -2.00 -20.91
C GLU A 144 -29.74 -1.12 -21.06
N THR A 145 -29.59 0.05 -21.67
CA THR A 145 -30.67 1.03 -21.87
C THR A 145 -31.36 0.86 -23.19
N SER A 146 -30.66 0.36 -24.20
CA SER A 146 -31.11 -0.07 -25.49
C SER A 146 -30.07 -0.97 -26.13
N PRO A 147 -30.37 -1.73 -27.21
CA PRO A 147 -29.40 -2.62 -27.86
C PRO A 147 -28.09 -1.89 -28.20
N GLY A 148 -26.99 -2.34 -27.60
CA GLY A 148 -25.66 -1.76 -27.77
C GLY A 148 -25.37 -0.49 -26.95
N HIS A 149 -26.29 -0.05 -26.07
CA HIS A 149 -26.13 1.12 -25.23
C HIS A 149 -26.15 0.72 -23.75
N GLU A 150 -25.13 1.09 -23.01
CA GLU A 150 -24.98 0.75 -21.59
C GLU A 150 -24.80 1.98 -20.71
N LEU A 151 -25.51 2.02 -19.59
CA LEU A 151 -25.29 2.97 -18.49
C LEU A 151 -24.67 2.24 -17.32
N THR A 152 -23.47 2.64 -16.93
CA THR A 152 -22.80 2.17 -15.70
C THR A 152 -22.84 3.25 -14.64
N LEU A 153 -23.44 2.95 -13.51
CA LEU A 153 -23.40 3.77 -12.30
C LEU A 153 -22.45 3.14 -11.30
N SER A 154 -21.54 3.93 -10.74
CA SER A 154 -20.56 3.47 -9.75
C SER A 154 -20.55 4.37 -8.54
N LEU A 155 -20.53 3.75 -7.36
CA LEU A 155 -20.25 4.37 -6.06
C LEU A 155 -18.91 3.83 -5.59
N PHE A 156 -18.02 4.69 -5.12
CA PHE A 156 -16.78 4.27 -4.49
C PHE A 156 -16.55 5.03 -3.19
N GLY A 157 -15.94 4.33 -2.25
CA GLY A 157 -15.46 4.88 -0.99
C GLY A 157 -14.02 4.45 -0.75
N LYS A 158 -13.16 5.37 -0.40
CA LYS A 158 -11.78 5.12 0.00
C LYS A 158 -11.58 5.60 1.42
N ASN A 159 -10.78 4.83 2.18
CA ASN A 159 -10.50 5.12 3.58
C ASN A 159 -11.79 5.43 4.38
N LEU A 160 -12.77 4.53 4.32
CA LEU A 160 -14.08 4.71 4.96
C LEU A 160 -13.99 4.87 6.48
N LEU A 161 -12.95 4.32 7.11
CA LEU A 161 -12.66 4.47 8.53
C LEU A 161 -12.14 5.87 8.88
N ASN A 162 -11.72 6.66 7.87
CA ASN A 162 -11.09 7.97 8.03
C ASN A 162 -9.81 7.91 8.85
N GLU A 163 -9.02 6.87 8.62
CA GLU A 163 -7.75 6.62 9.29
C GLU A 163 -6.70 7.63 8.87
N ALA A 164 -5.91 8.13 9.81
CA ALA A 164 -4.75 8.99 9.56
C ALA A 164 -3.53 8.14 9.23
N ALA A 165 -3.55 7.47 8.09
CA ALA A 165 -2.52 6.55 7.66
C ALA A 165 -1.25 7.26 7.17
N ARG A 166 -0.07 6.70 7.46
CA ARG A 166 1.23 7.17 6.98
C ARG A 166 1.92 6.07 6.19
N ASN A 167 2.37 6.39 4.98
CA ASN A 167 3.11 5.43 4.17
C ASN A 167 4.58 5.40 4.61
N HIS A 168 5.00 4.32 5.28
CA HIS A 168 6.36 4.18 5.79
C HIS A 168 7.45 4.37 4.72
N SER A 169 7.19 3.94 3.49
CA SER A 169 8.13 4.08 2.38
C SER A 169 8.23 5.51 1.81
N SER A 170 7.44 6.46 2.33
CA SER A 170 7.47 7.86 1.87
C SER A 170 8.53 8.66 2.60
N PHE A 171 9.27 9.49 1.86
CA PHE A 171 10.22 10.46 2.42
C PHE A 171 9.56 11.50 3.32
N VAL A 172 8.31 11.85 3.03
CA VAL A 172 7.54 12.87 3.74
C VAL A 172 6.48 12.23 4.63
N LYS A 173 6.74 11.03 5.14
CA LYS A 173 5.77 10.28 5.95
C LYS A 173 5.35 11.01 7.22
N ASP A 174 6.24 11.82 7.79
CA ASP A 174 5.98 12.54 9.04
C ASP A 174 5.14 13.81 8.83
N GLU A 175 5.25 14.45 7.66
CA GLU A 175 4.54 15.67 7.31
C GLU A 175 3.23 15.40 6.58
N VAL A 176 3.22 14.40 5.67
CA VAL A 176 2.10 14.18 4.74
C VAL A 176 1.42 12.83 4.98
N PRO A 177 0.29 12.79 5.69
CA PRO A 177 -0.51 11.58 5.79
C PRO A 177 -1.15 11.22 4.42
N MET A 178 -1.53 9.96 4.27
CA MET A 178 -2.35 9.50 3.14
C MET A 178 -3.71 10.20 3.14
N SER A 179 -4.38 10.21 1.99
CA SER A 179 -5.71 10.83 1.86
C SER A 179 -6.72 10.25 2.85
N GLY A 180 -7.44 11.12 3.54
CA GLY A 180 -8.56 10.75 4.41
C GLY A 180 -9.74 10.17 3.64
N ARG A 181 -10.89 10.05 4.29
CA ARG A 181 -12.12 9.51 3.69
C ARG A 181 -12.51 10.24 2.41
N ASN A 182 -12.74 9.48 1.36
CA ASN A 182 -13.22 9.98 0.08
C ASN A 182 -14.41 9.13 -0.41
N LEU A 183 -15.48 9.80 -0.82
CA LEU A 183 -16.67 9.18 -1.41
C LEU A 183 -16.91 9.79 -2.78
N GLY A 184 -17.23 8.96 -3.77
CA GLY A 184 -17.47 9.45 -5.11
C GLY A 184 -18.52 8.64 -5.87
N LEU A 185 -19.15 9.32 -6.81
CA LEU A 185 -20.09 8.76 -7.77
C LEU A 185 -19.56 8.96 -9.18
N ARG A 186 -19.76 7.96 -10.03
CA ARG A 186 -19.45 8.02 -11.46
C ARG A 186 -20.65 7.50 -12.25
N ALA A 187 -21.01 8.19 -13.31
CA ALA A 187 -21.89 7.69 -14.35
C ALA A 187 -21.12 7.64 -15.67
N SER A 188 -21.19 6.52 -16.38
CA SER A 188 -20.58 6.30 -17.70
C SER A 188 -21.61 5.75 -18.64
N TYR A 189 -21.72 6.34 -19.83
CA TYR A 189 -22.62 5.88 -20.88
C TYR A 189 -21.79 5.51 -22.11
N SER A 190 -22.04 4.30 -22.61
CA SER A 190 -21.45 3.74 -23.82
C SER A 190 -22.55 3.55 -24.89
N PHE A 191 -22.25 3.91 -26.14
CA PHE A 191 -23.19 3.85 -27.27
C PHE A 191 -22.48 3.42 -28.57
#